data_104dd2561ad3ee381502e2fc6b4753de
#
_entry.id   104dd2561ad3ee381502e2fc6b4753de
#
_cell.length_a   1.000
_cell.length_b   1.000
_cell.length_c   1.000
_cell.angle_alpha   90.00
_cell.angle_beta   90.00
_cell.angle_gamma   90.00
#
_symmetry.space_group_name_H-M   'P 1'
#
loop_
_entity.id
_entity.type
_entity.pdbx_description
1 polymer ?
#
loop_
_entity_poly.entity_id
_entity_poly.type
_entity_poly.pdbx_seq_one_letter_code
_entity_poly.pdbx_strand_id
1 'polypeptide(L)'
;MALSVLSASANSAGEETAITEKMKPALLVIDIQNEFLPSMSEPDKKTALDYINGAIRRFHDKGFPVIRVYHTDPAAGPKPGSEAFEFPQTVLIKPDDPMIIKTYSNAFNKTGLEKLLKKKGCNVLFLCGLSADACVLATYHGAQDLDYDAFLIREALLSPDSATTRFVAGLCETVSYGALKVMIKYAPN
;
A
#
# COMPACT_ATOMS: atom_id res chain seq x y z
N MET A 1 17.65 70.35 13.12
CA MET A 1 16.62 69.38 12.86
C MET A 1 17.30 68.16 12.23
N ALA A 2 17.56 67.15 13.02
CA ALA A 2 18.16 65.90 12.54
C ALA A 2 17.07 64.82 12.56
N LEU A 3 16.70 64.29 11.38
CA LEU A 3 15.85 63.12 11.26
C LEU A 3 16.70 61.88 11.48
N SER A 4 16.43 61.13 12.55
CA SER A 4 16.94 59.78 12.74
C SER A 4 16.04 58.79 12.01
N VAL A 5 16.63 58.06 11.06
CA VAL A 5 15.97 56.92 10.39
C VAL A 5 16.26 55.67 11.22
N LEU A 6 15.22 55.15 11.84
CA LEU A 6 15.24 53.83 12.47
C LEU A 6 15.17 52.73 11.39
N SER A 7 16.25 52.02 11.20
CA SER A 7 16.26 50.78 10.40
C SER A 7 15.72 49.61 11.24
N ALA A 8 14.53 49.17 10.92
CA ALA A 8 13.99 47.90 11.46
C ALA A 8 14.60 46.73 10.67
N SER A 9 15.54 46.03 11.27
CA SER A 9 16.01 44.73 10.77
C SER A 9 14.96 43.67 11.10
N ALA A 10 14.21 43.23 10.09
CA ALA A 10 13.35 42.06 10.21
C ALA A 10 14.24 40.83 10.14
N ASN A 11 14.40 40.18 11.28
CA ASN A 11 15.02 38.86 11.40
C ASN A 11 13.92 37.80 11.25
N SER A 12 13.67 37.35 10.02
CA SER A 12 12.81 36.23 9.73
C SER A 12 13.66 34.99 9.47
N ALA A 13 14.31 34.47 10.51
CA ALA A 13 14.79 33.10 10.50
C ALA A 13 13.60 32.19 10.84
N GLY A 14 12.82 31.82 9.86
CA GLY A 14 11.94 30.68 9.94
C GLY A 14 12.83 29.44 10.03
N GLU A 15 13.06 28.92 11.22
CA GLU A 15 13.55 27.56 11.40
C GLU A 15 12.48 26.64 10.84
N GLU A 16 12.68 26.22 9.60
CA GLU A 16 12.04 25.05 9.03
C GLU A 16 12.57 23.85 9.82
N THR A 17 11.91 23.51 10.92
CA THR A 17 12.15 22.23 11.61
C THR A 17 11.77 21.14 10.65
N ALA A 18 12.72 20.70 9.83
CA ALA A 18 12.60 19.50 9.02
C ALA A 18 12.31 18.34 9.99
N ILE A 19 11.05 18.00 10.13
CA ILE A 19 10.62 16.81 10.84
C ILE A 19 11.13 15.64 9.99
N THR A 20 12.33 15.15 10.29
CA THR A 20 12.89 13.95 9.67
C THR A 20 12.26 12.72 10.31
N GLU A 21 10.95 12.56 10.12
CA GLU A 21 10.32 11.31 10.53
C GLU A 21 10.85 10.19 9.65
N LYS A 22 11.42 9.17 10.30
CA LYS A 22 11.98 8.02 9.58
C LYS A 22 10.87 7.23 8.91
N MET A 23 11.10 6.80 7.68
CA MET A 23 10.20 5.91 6.97
C MET A 23 10.01 4.60 7.74
N LYS A 24 8.77 4.28 8.07
CA LYS A 24 8.34 3.01 8.69
C LYS A 24 7.32 2.34 7.76
N PRO A 25 7.80 1.53 6.81
CA PRO A 25 6.96 1.02 5.75
C PRO A 25 6.12 -0.17 6.17
N ALA A 26 4.94 -0.33 5.55
CA ALA A 26 4.15 -1.56 5.54
C ALA A 26 3.75 -1.92 4.11
N LEU A 27 3.63 -3.23 3.82
CA LEU A 27 3.11 -3.76 2.57
C LEU A 27 1.67 -4.21 2.77
N LEU A 28 0.76 -3.72 1.93
CA LEU A 28 -0.61 -4.22 1.85
C LEU A 28 -0.77 -5.08 0.60
N VAL A 29 -1.05 -6.36 0.80
CA VAL A 29 -1.36 -7.33 -0.27
C VAL A 29 -2.87 -7.47 -0.32
N ILE A 30 -3.50 -6.89 -1.37
CA ILE A 30 -4.93 -6.65 -1.41
C ILE A 30 -5.60 -7.66 -2.35
N ASP A 31 -6.57 -8.42 -1.82
CA ASP A 31 -7.55 -9.25 -2.51
C ASP A 31 -6.98 -10.26 -3.54
N ILE A 32 -5.76 -10.75 -3.34
CA ILE A 32 -5.15 -11.81 -4.18
C ILE A 32 -5.77 -13.16 -3.83
N GLN A 33 -7.09 -13.24 -3.92
CA GLN A 33 -7.88 -14.42 -3.56
C GLN A 33 -8.17 -15.30 -4.77
N ASN A 34 -8.29 -16.62 -4.54
CA ASN A 34 -8.57 -17.59 -5.59
C ASN A 34 -9.86 -17.28 -6.37
N GLU A 35 -10.86 -16.64 -5.73
CA GLU A 35 -12.10 -16.21 -6.38
C GLU A 35 -11.86 -15.23 -7.53
N PHE A 36 -10.96 -14.27 -7.34
CA PHE A 36 -10.83 -13.14 -8.28
C PHE A 36 -9.79 -13.36 -9.37
N LEU A 37 -8.78 -14.18 -9.11
CA LEU A 37 -7.65 -14.39 -10.03
C LEU A 37 -8.03 -15.04 -11.38
N PRO A 38 -9.07 -15.90 -11.48
CA PRO A 38 -9.47 -16.48 -12.78
C PRO A 38 -9.93 -15.47 -13.81
N SER A 39 -10.36 -14.27 -13.40
CA SER A 39 -10.76 -13.19 -14.31
C SER A 39 -9.59 -12.38 -14.88
N MET A 40 -8.36 -12.64 -14.44
CA MET A 40 -7.15 -11.96 -14.89
C MET A 40 -6.50 -12.72 -16.07
N SER A 41 -5.87 -11.98 -16.99
CA SER A 41 -5.06 -12.62 -18.03
C SER A 41 -3.89 -13.40 -17.44
N GLU A 42 -3.55 -14.57 -17.97
CA GLU A 42 -2.45 -15.38 -17.44
C GLU A 42 -1.09 -14.67 -17.45
N PRO A 43 -0.69 -13.91 -18.50
CA PRO A 43 0.56 -13.16 -18.48
C PRO A 43 0.61 -12.09 -17.39
N ASP A 44 -0.49 -11.32 -17.22
CA ASP A 44 -0.53 -10.25 -16.21
C ASP A 44 -0.55 -10.83 -14.80
N LYS A 45 -1.35 -11.88 -14.58
CA LYS A 45 -1.42 -12.60 -13.32
C LYS A 45 -0.05 -13.14 -12.90
N LYS A 46 0.63 -13.85 -13.82
CA LYS A 46 1.98 -14.38 -13.55
C LYS A 46 2.95 -13.26 -13.18
N THR A 47 2.96 -12.20 -13.98
CA THR A 47 3.87 -11.05 -13.77
C THR A 47 3.60 -10.41 -12.41
N ALA A 48 2.36 -10.07 -12.11
CA ALA A 48 2.02 -9.40 -10.86
C ALA A 48 2.32 -10.28 -9.64
N LEU A 49 1.98 -11.58 -9.67
CA LEU A 49 2.29 -12.50 -8.57
C LEU A 49 3.80 -12.65 -8.33
N ASP A 50 4.62 -12.66 -9.37
CA ASP A 50 6.08 -12.68 -9.24
C ASP A 50 6.59 -11.42 -8.50
N TYR A 51 6.06 -10.23 -8.83
CA TYR A 51 6.44 -8.97 -8.18
C TYR A 51 5.84 -8.83 -6.77
N ILE A 52 4.61 -9.26 -6.53
CA ILE A 52 3.98 -9.35 -5.20
C ILE A 52 4.86 -10.22 -4.29
N ASN A 53 5.22 -11.42 -4.73
CA ASN A 53 6.10 -12.32 -3.97
C ASN A 53 7.48 -11.72 -3.74
N GLY A 54 8.00 -11.00 -4.73
CA GLY A 54 9.24 -10.26 -4.59
C GLY A 54 9.16 -9.18 -3.50
N ALA A 55 8.06 -8.42 -3.45
CA ALA A 55 7.82 -7.41 -2.42
C ALA A 55 7.66 -8.06 -1.03
N ILE A 56 6.85 -9.10 -0.90
CA ILE A 56 6.65 -9.84 0.36
C ILE A 56 7.99 -10.29 0.93
N ARG A 57 8.84 -10.94 0.13
CA ARG A 57 10.18 -11.34 0.58
C ARG A 57 11.00 -10.19 1.13
N ARG A 58 11.01 -9.03 0.44
CA ARG A 58 11.79 -7.85 0.87
C ARG A 58 11.33 -7.29 2.21
N PHE A 59 10.01 -7.25 2.42
CA PHE A 59 9.45 -6.78 3.68
C PHE A 59 9.75 -7.77 4.81
N HIS A 60 9.56 -9.07 4.60
CA HIS A 60 9.90 -10.10 5.58
C HIS A 60 11.39 -10.11 5.94
N ASP A 61 12.29 -10.01 4.94
CA ASP A 61 13.75 -10.00 5.15
C ASP A 61 14.19 -8.81 6.04
N LYS A 62 13.44 -7.72 6.04
CA LYS A 62 13.68 -6.53 6.85
C LYS A 62 12.86 -6.49 8.14
N GLY A 63 11.98 -7.45 8.38
CA GLY A 63 11.08 -7.46 9.53
C GLY A 63 9.98 -6.41 9.46
N PHE A 64 9.71 -5.85 8.27
CA PHE A 64 8.61 -4.92 8.07
C PHE A 64 7.27 -5.63 7.91
N PRO A 65 6.16 -5.01 8.34
CA PRO A 65 4.84 -5.60 8.25
C PRO A 65 4.43 -5.92 6.81
N VAL A 66 3.95 -7.14 6.59
CA VAL A 66 3.15 -7.54 5.44
C VAL A 66 1.73 -7.77 5.94
N ILE A 67 0.76 -7.05 5.40
CA ILE A 67 -0.65 -7.11 5.84
C ILE A 67 -1.46 -7.74 4.72
N ARG A 68 -2.11 -8.86 5.02
CA ARG A 68 -3.01 -9.57 4.11
C ARG A 68 -4.38 -8.92 4.17
N VAL A 69 -4.86 -8.39 3.05
CA VAL A 69 -6.20 -7.81 2.96
C VAL A 69 -7.08 -8.72 2.13
N TYR A 70 -8.20 -9.17 2.70
CA TYR A 70 -9.17 -10.06 2.07
C TYR A 70 -10.50 -9.34 1.90
N HIS A 71 -11.11 -9.53 0.75
CA HIS A 71 -12.48 -9.09 0.51
C HIS A 71 -13.47 -10.24 0.78
N THR A 72 -14.59 -9.91 1.39
CA THR A 72 -15.77 -10.79 1.49
C THR A 72 -17.03 -9.98 1.23
N ASP A 73 -18.00 -10.61 0.59
CA ASP A 73 -19.36 -10.07 0.48
C ASP A 73 -20.31 -11.09 1.12
N PRO A 74 -21.03 -10.70 2.19
CA PRO A 74 -21.96 -11.61 2.87
C PRO A 74 -23.05 -12.20 1.96
N ALA A 75 -23.42 -11.49 0.88
CA ALA A 75 -24.47 -11.91 -0.05
C ALA A 75 -23.95 -12.81 -1.16
N ALA A 76 -22.79 -12.49 -1.78
CA ALA A 76 -22.37 -13.14 -3.00
C ALA A 76 -20.84 -13.37 -3.12
N GLY A 77 -20.04 -12.90 -2.15
CA GLY A 77 -18.58 -13.00 -2.22
C GLY A 77 -18.02 -14.26 -1.59
N PRO A 78 -16.68 -14.43 -1.68
CA PRO A 78 -16.00 -15.57 -1.07
C PRO A 78 -16.13 -15.50 0.45
N LYS A 79 -16.41 -16.64 1.08
CA LYS A 79 -16.62 -16.74 2.53
C LYS A 79 -15.33 -17.13 3.24
N PRO A 80 -14.98 -16.52 4.37
CA PRO A 80 -13.84 -16.93 5.17
C PRO A 80 -13.81 -18.44 5.42
N GLY A 81 -12.66 -19.07 5.20
CA GLY A 81 -12.45 -20.50 5.33
C GLY A 81 -12.79 -21.32 4.09
N SER A 82 -13.31 -20.73 3.01
CA SER A 82 -13.44 -21.40 1.71
C SER A 82 -12.17 -21.28 0.88
N GLU A 83 -11.91 -22.24 -0.01
CA GLU A 83 -10.79 -22.18 -0.95
C GLU A 83 -10.83 -20.92 -1.83
N ALA A 84 -12.02 -20.49 -2.23
CA ALA A 84 -12.24 -19.26 -2.99
C ALA A 84 -11.79 -17.99 -2.23
N PHE A 85 -11.93 -17.98 -0.90
CA PHE A 85 -11.52 -16.87 -0.05
C PHE A 85 -10.01 -16.80 0.12
N GLU A 86 -9.32 -17.93 0.14
CA GLU A 86 -7.89 -17.97 0.44
C GLU A 86 -7.04 -17.40 -0.72
N PHE A 87 -5.84 -16.91 -0.37
CA PHE A 87 -4.82 -16.60 -1.35
C PHE A 87 -4.23 -17.89 -1.94
N PRO A 88 -3.78 -17.92 -3.20
CA PRO A 88 -3.06 -19.05 -3.74
C PRO A 88 -1.87 -19.44 -2.86
N GLN A 89 -1.63 -20.75 -2.72
CA GLN A 89 -0.48 -21.28 -1.97
C GLN A 89 0.88 -20.79 -2.52
N THR A 90 0.91 -20.28 -3.74
CA THR A 90 2.10 -19.69 -4.37
C THR A 90 2.41 -18.29 -3.87
N VAL A 91 1.49 -17.61 -3.17
CA VAL A 91 1.72 -16.29 -2.56
C VAL A 91 2.44 -16.47 -1.23
N LEU A 92 3.57 -15.78 -1.05
CA LEU A 92 4.52 -16.01 0.04
C LEU A 92 4.14 -15.32 1.36
N ILE A 93 2.85 -15.10 1.60
CA ILE A 93 2.34 -14.66 2.90
C ILE A 93 2.63 -15.72 3.97
N LYS A 94 2.75 -15.27 5.21
CA LYS A 94 2.96 -16.16 6.37
C LYS A 94 1.68 -16.24 7.22
N PRO A 95 1.48 -17.32 7.97
CA PRO A 95 0.33 -17.46 8.88
C PRO A 95 0.25 -16.35 9.94
N ASP A 96 1.41 -15.82 10.38
CA ASP A 96 1.54 -14.77 11.37
C ASP A 96 1.50 -13.34 10.78
N ASP A 97 1.47 -13.20 9.45
CA ASP A 97 1.19 -11.91 8.82
C ASP A 97 -0.23 -11.44 9.22
N PRO A 98 -0.38 -10.20 9.70
CA PRO A 98 -1.69 -9.69 10.08
C PRO A 98 -2.71 -9.77 8.94
N MET A 99 -3.94 -10.15 9.28
CA MET A 99 -5.05 -10.28 8.33
C MET A 99 -6.12 -9.22 8.60
N ILE A 100 -6.57 -8.57 7.55
CA ILE A 100 -7.73 -7.67 7.53
C ILE A 100 -8.78 -8.27 6.59
N ILE A 101 -10.01 -8.39 7.08
CA ILE A 101 -11.16 -8.78 6.25
C ILE A 101 -12.04 -7.55 6.09
N LYS A 102 -12.39 -7.21 4.85
CA LYS A 102 -13.21 -6.06 4.49
C LYS A 102 -14.42 -6.46 3.65
N THR A 103 -15.47 -5.64 3.71
CA THR A 103 -16.68 -5.75 2.89
C THR A 103 -16.86 -4.54 1.96
N TYR A 104 -16.01 -3.54 2.09
CA TYR A 104 -15.96 -2.34 1.26
C TYR A 104 -14.70 -2.35 0.40
N SER A 105 -14.68 -1.57 -0.69
CA SER A 105 -13.46 -1.46 -1.52
C SER A 105 -12.29 -0.90 -0.73
N ASN A 106 -12.50 0.17 0.04
CA ASN A 106 -11.47 0.77 0.90
C ASN A 106 -11.20 -0.12 2.12
N ALA A 107 -9.96 -0.59 2.29
CA ALA A 107 -9.54 -1.46 3.39
C ALA A 107 -9.56 -0.76 4.77
N PHE A 108 -9.60 0.54 4.84
CA PHE A 108 -9.75 1.28 6.09
C PHE A 108 -11.20 1.36 6.57
N ASN A 109 -12.17 1.22 5.64
CA ASN A 109 -13.57 1.42 5.97
C ASN A 109 -14.14 0.26 6.82
N LYS A 110 -14.47 0.57 8.07
CA LYS A 110 -15.04 -0.36 9.08
C LYS A 110 -14.16 -1.58 9.35
N THR A 111 -12.85 -1.41 9.31
CA THR A 111 -11.87 -2.46 9.66
C THR A 111 -10.93 -2.01 10.78
N GLY A 112 -10.05 -2.91 11.22
CA GLY A 112 -8.99 -2.60 12.18
C GLY A 112 -7.67 -2.15 11.56
N LEU A 113 -7.61 -1.85 10.24
CA LEU A 113 -6.35 -1.59 9.52
C LEU A 113 -5.61 -0.37 10.08
N GLU A 114 -6.28 0.76 10.24
CA GLU A 114 -5.66 1.98 10.78
C GLU A 114 -5.09 1.76 12.19
N LYS A 115 -5.88 1.12 13.07
CA LYS A 115 -5.43 0.79 14.44
C LYS A 115 -4.19 -0.12 14.41
N LEU A 116 -4.14 -1.09 13.50
CA LEU A 116 -2.99 -1.98 13.31
C LEU A 116 -1.75 -1.22 12.87
N LEU A 117 -1.87 -0.37 11.85
CA LEU A 117 -0.79 0.44 11.31
C LEU A 117 -0.23 1.42 12.36
N LYS A 118 -1.10 2.13 13.07
CA LYS A 118 -0.71 3.02 14.19
C LYS A 118 0.00 2.27 15.31
N LYS A 119 -0.49 1.08 15.69
CA LYS A 119 0.17 0.23 16.70
C LYS A 119 1.59 -0.18 16.27
N LYS A 120 1.81 -0.39 14.97
CA LYS A 120 3.12 -0.73 14.40
C LYS A 120 3.97 0.52 14.08
N GLY A 121 3.41 1.72 14.24
CA GLY A 121 4.07 2.99 13.97
C GLY A 121 4.37 3.21 12.48
N CYS A 122 3.62 2.56 11.57
CA CYS A 122 3.81 2.72 10.13
C CYS A 122 3.34 4.09 9.67
N ASN A 123 4.09 4.72 8.76
CA ASN A 123 3.77 6.01 8.14
C ASN A 123 3.83 5.97 6.61
N VAL A 124 4.43 4.92 6.01
CA VAL A 124 4.53 4.74 4.57
C VAL A 124 3.92 3.40 4.17
N LEU A 125 3.02 3.41 3.19
CA LEU A 125 2.30 2.23 2.73
C LEU A 125 2.65 1.92 1.27
N PHE A 126 3.01 0.67 1.02
CA PHE A 126 3.15 0.14 -0.32
C PHE A 126 2.00 -0.81 -0.60
N LEU A 127 1.24 -0.56 -1.67
CA LEU A 127 0.05 -1.32 -2.01
C LEU A 127 0.29 -2.14 -3.28
N CYS A 128 -0.18 -3.38 -3.26
CA CYS A 128 -0.18 -4.28 -4.41
C CYS A 128 -1.44 -5.15 -4.38
N GLY A 129 -1.77 -5.76 -5.50
CA GLY A 129 -2.89 -6.68 -5.60
C GLY A 129 -3.96 -6.26 -6.60
N LEU A 130 -5.22 -6.61 -6.32
CA LEU A 130 -6.36 -6.39 -7.22
C LEU A 130 -7.62 -5.85 -6.49
N SER A 131 -8.56 -5.25 -7.17
CA SER A 131 -8.39 -4.73 -8.53
C SER A 131 -7.79 -3.34 -8.46
N ALA A 132 -6.85 -3.03 -9.37
CA ALA A 132 -6.15 -1.75 -9.37
C ALA A 132 -7.12 -0.57 -9.37
N ASP A 133 -8.19 -0.64 -10.16
CA ASP A 133 -9.23 0.36 -10.36
C ASP A 133 -10.35 0.36 -9.29
N ALA A 134 -10.32 -0.57 -8.36
CA ALA A 134 -11.34 -0.70 -7.32
C ALA A 134 -10.71 -0.74 -5.92
N CYS A 135 -10.46 -1.94 -5.38
CA CYS A 135 -10.03 -2.09 -3.98
C CYS A 135 -8.65 -1.48 -3.70
N VAL A 136 -7.72 -1.59 -4.64
CA VAL A 136 -6.39 -0.98 -4.50
C VAL A 136 -6.50 0.54 -4.54
N LEU A 137 -7.18 1.12 -5.55
CA LEU A 137 -7.37 2.56 -5.68
C LEU A 137 -8.12 3.16 -4.49
N ALA A 138 -9.23 2.52 -4.08
CA ALA A 138 -10.00 2.98 -2.93
C ALA A 138 -9.19 2.95 -1.62
N THR A 139 -8.34 1.94 -1.44
CA THR A 139 -7.47 1.83 -0.26
C THR A 139 -6.32 2.84 -0.33
N TYR A 140 -5.78 3.11 -1.52
CA TYR A 140 -4.77 4.15 -1.75
C TYR A 140 -5.29 5.54 -1.33
N HIS A 141 -6.44 5.95 -1.81
CA HIS A 141 -7.04 7.23 -1.38
C HIS A 141 -7.40 7.23 0.10
N GLY A 142 -7.93 6.12 0.63
CA GLY A 142 -8.21 6.01 2.07
C GLY A 142 -6.95 6.09 2.94
N ALA A 143 -5.78 5.70 2.42
CA ALA A 143 -4.50 5.90 3.09
C ALA A 143 -4.12 7.38 3.12
N GLN A 144 -4.26 8.08 1.99
CA GLN A 144 -3.99 9.52 1.89
C GLN A 144 -4.92 10.35 2.77
N ASP A 145 -6.23 10.01 2.82
CA ASP A 145 -7.21 10.66 3.71
C ASP A 145 -6.86 10.53 5.21
N LEU A 146 -5.98 9.59 5.55
CA LEU A 146 -5.48 9.33 6.90
C LEU A 146 -4.01 9.73 7.09
N ASP A 147 -3.50 10.59 6.23
CA ASP A 147 -2.14 11.17 6.25
C ASP A 147 -1.00 10.13 6.14
N TYR A 148 -1.24 8.97 5.50
CA TYR A 148 -0.17 8.05 5.15
C TYR A 148 0.46 8.43 3.81
N ASP A 149 1.78 8.38 3.72
CA ASP A 149 2.46 8.32 2.42
C ASP A 149 2.15 6.98 1.76
N ALA A 150 1.44 7.00 0.64
CA ALA A 150 0.99 5.79 -0.03
C ALA A 150 1.53 5.67 -1.46
N PHE A 151 2.05 4.50 -1.80
CA PHE A 151 2.59 4.19 -3.13
C PHE A 151 2.03 2.89 -3.66
N LEU A 152 1.62 2.87 -4.92
CA LEU A 152 1.30 1.63 -5.62
C LEU A 152 2.58 1.01 -6.19
N ILE A 153 2.76 -0.31 -6.06
CA ILE A 153 3.86 -1.04 -6.70
C ILE A 153 3.42 -1.37 -8.13
N ARG A 154 3.92 -0.61 -9.10
CA ARG A 154 3.43 -0.61 -10.49
C ARG A 154 3.29 -1.98 -11.12
N GLU A 155 4.31 -2.82 -11.01
CA GLU A 155 4.36 -4.14 -11.63
C GLU A 155 3.58 -5.21 -10.84
N ALA A 156 3.09 -4.85 -9.64
CA ALA A 156 2.36 -5.74 -8.73
C ALA A 156 0.86 -5.42 -8.66
N LEU A 157 0.34 -4.70 -9.65
CA LEU A 157 -1.08 -4.35 -9.78
C LEU A 157 -1.77 -5.27 -10.80
N LEU A 158 -3.04 -5.58 -10.54
CA LEU A 158 -3.89 -6.37 -11.41
C LEU A 158 -5.27 -5.72 -11.58
N SER A 159 -5.82 -5.84 -12.78
CA SER A 159 -7.22 -5.62 -13.14
C SER A 159 -7.60 -6.60 -14.24
N PRO A 160 -8.88 -6.88 -14.49
CA PRO A 160 -9.32 -7.69 -15.63
C PRO A 160 -8.85 -7.14 -16.98
N ASP A 161 -8.69 -5.81 -17.07
CA ASP A 161 -8.13 -5.13 -18.24
C ASP A 161 -6.79 -4.45 -17.89
N SER A 162 -5.73 -4.85 -18.60
CA SER A 162 -4.38 -4.30 -18.40
C SER A 162 -4.25 -2.82 -18.81
N ALA A 163 -5.12 -2.30 -19.67
CA ALA A 163 -5.15 -0.87 -19.99
C ALA A 163 -5.64 -0.05 -18.78
N THR A 164 -6.65 -0.56 -18.09
CA THR A 164 -7.16 0.01 -16.83
C THR A 164 -6.08 0.01 -15.75
N THR A 165 -5.33 -1.09 -15.60
CA THR A 165 -4.19 -1.16 -14.65
C THR A 165 -3.16 -0.08 -14.94
N ARG A 166 -2.77 0.12 -16.22
CA ARG A 166 -1.82 1.15 -16.62
C ARG A 166 -2.36 2.57 -16.39
N PHE A 167 -3.65 2.78 -16.65
CA PHE A 167 -4.29 4.06 -16.41
C PHE A 167 -4.25 4.46 -14.92
N VAL A 168 -4.64 3.55 -14.03
CA VAL A 168 -4.57 3.77 -12.57
C VAL A 168 -3.14 4.02 -12.11
N ALA A 169 -2.18 3.24 -12.61
CA ALA A 169 -0.77 3.45 -12.30
C ALA A 169 -0.23 4.82 -12.78
N GLY A 170 -0.88 5.44 -13.76
CA GLY A 170 -0.56 6.80 -14.23
C GLY A 170 -1.22 7.93 -13.44
N LEU A 171 -2.28 7.63 -12.67
CA LEU A 171 -3.00 8.61 -11.86
C LEU A 171 -2.48 8.72 -10.42
N CYS A 172 -1.86 7.66 -9.92
CA CYS A 172 -1.45 7.55 -8.51
C CYS A 172 0.07 7.68 -8.37
N GLU A 173 0.51 7.97 -7.15
CA GLU A 173 1.93 7.85 -6.82
C GLU A 173 2.34 6.38 -6.89
N THR A 174 3.25 6.07 -7.82
CA THR A 174 3.73 4.71 -8.05
C THR A 174 5.23 4.60 -7.90
N VAL A 175 5.66 3.46 -7.41
CA VAL A 175 7.07 3.06 -7.44
C VAL A 175 7.25 1.85 -8.35
N SER A 176 8.35 1.82 -9.10
CA SER A 176 8.75 0.57 -9.75
C SER A 176 9.27 -0.42 -8.70
N TYR A 177 9.17 -1.71 -8.99
CA TYR A 177 9.76 -2.72 -8.10
C TYR A 177 11.27 -2.51 -7.91
N GLY A 178 11.96 -1.96 -8.91
CA GLY A 178 13.36 -1.57 -8.80
C GLY A 178 13.60 -0.50 -7.74
N ALA A 179 12.79 0.56 -7.75
CA ALA A 179 12.83 1.62 -6.75
C ALA A 179 12.45 1.09 -5.35
N LEU A 180 11.38 0.29 -5.25
CA LEU A 180 10.97 -0.36 -4.00
C LEU A 180 12.14 -1.11 -3.34
N LYS A 181 12.88 -1.91 -4.11
CA LYS A 181 14.05 -2.66 -3.59
C LYS A 181 15.07 -1.74 -2.92
N VAL A 182 15.31 -0.58 -3.51
CA VAL A 182 16.27 0.41 -2.97
C VAL A 182 15.69 1.05 -1.70
N MET A 183 14.43 1.51 -1.75
CA MET A 183 13.76 2.12 -0.60
C MET A 183 13.74 1.18 0.61
N ILE A 184 13.32 -0.07 0.42
CA ILE A 184 13.28 -1.05 1.52
C ILE A 184 14.67 -1.45 2.01
N LYS A 185 15.67 -1.55 1.12
CA LYS A 185 17.05 -1.83 1.52
C LYS A 185 17.59 -0.80 2.51
N TYR A 186 17.30 0.47 2.29
CA TYR A 186 17.84 1.59 3.06
C TYR A 186 16.84 2.14 4.10
N ALA A 187 15.63 1.61 4.17
CA ALA A 187 14.69 1.95 5.22
C ALA A 187 15.29 1.62 6.60
N PRO A 188 15.20 2.53 7.58
CA PRO A 188 15.67 2.28 8.94
C PRO A 188 14.82 1.19 9.60
N ASN A 189 15.45 0.33 10.36
CA ASN A 189 14.76 -0.64 11.24
C ASN A 189 14.29 0.06 12.51
#